data_56f00fb79a36e247dba588fec948e093
#
_entry.id   56f00fb79a36e247dba588fec948e093
#
_cell.length_a   1.000
_cell.length_b   1.000
_cell.length_c   1.000
_cell.angle_alpha   90.00
_cell.angle_beta   90.00
_cell.angle_gamma   90.00
#
_symmetry.space_group_name_H-M   'P 1'
#
loop_
_entity.id
_entity.type
_entity.pdbx_description
1 polymer ?
#
loop_
_entity_poly.entity_id
_entity_poly.type
_entity_poly.pdbx_seq_one_letter_code
_entity_poly.pdbx_strand_id
1 'polypeptide(L)'
;MESNYSSNLDTNGRVYWYEAVACEPVEVLAVPWQYLYGFCDKACDHHKQLIQNLYESMSTKEWMAVRKLNVLGFASVQERAAAWLLQETDASDTVVLKTNREEQADYLCVARPSLSRTLMQMQKAGLIEADRKQIRILDREKLEKIL
;
A
#
# COMPACT_ATOMS: atom_id res chain seq x y z
N MET A 1 16.15 -1.40 27.82
CA MET A 1 15.08 -2.32 28.28
C MET A 1 14.39 -2.82 27.02
N GLU A 2 14.86 -3.94 26.48
CA GLU A 2 14.25 -4.59 25.32
C GLU A 2 13.02 -5.33 25.81
N SER A 3 11.84 -4.80 25.54
CA SER A 3 10.61 -5.56 25.73
C SER A 3 10.39 -6.42 24.48
N ASN A 4 10.79 -7.66 24.55
CA ASN A 4 10.36 -8.70 23.61
C ASN A 4 8.85 -8.86 23.67
N TYR A 5 8.12 -8.09 22.89
CA TYR A 5 6.73 -8.39 22.57
C TYR A 5 6.69 -9.48 21.51
N SER A 6 6.99 -10.70 21.89
CA SER A 6 6.75 -11.87 21.05
C SER A 6 5.53 -12.64 21.52
N SER A 7 4.34 -12.10 21.27
CA SER A 7 3.23 -13.02 21.02
C SER A 7 3.12 -13.16 19.50
N ASN A 8 3.82 -14.12 18.93
CA ASN A 8 3.73 -14.48 17.51
C ASN A 8 2.38 -15.11 17.17
N LEU A 9 1.35 -14.89 18.00
CA LEU A 9 0.03 -15.52 17.85
C LEU A 9 -1.04 -14.44 17.63
N ASP A 10 -1.88 -14.66 16.63
CA ASP A 10 -3.09 -13.88 16.46
C ASP A 10 -4.14 -14.28 17.51
N THR A 11 -5.30 -13.63 17.52
CA THR A 11 -6.41 -13.89 18.44
C THR A 11 -6.98 -15.30 18.35
N ASN A 12 -6.69 -16.04 17.28
CA ASN A 12 -7.11 -17.42 17.04
C ASN A 12 -5.97 -18.43 17.29
N GLY A 13 -4.86 -17.98 17.89
CA GLY A 13 -3.70 -18.82 18.16
C GLY A 13 -2.84 -19.14 16.93
N ARG A 14 -3.02 -18.43 15.82
CA ARG A 14 -2.19 -18.60 14.62
C ARG A 14 -0.89 -17.83 14.75
N VAL A 15 0.21 -18.45 14.35
CA VAL A 15 1.53 -17.82 14.33
C VAL A 15 1.59 -16.78 13.22
N TYR A 16 1.99 -15.55 13.55
CA TYR A 16 2.35 -14.56 12.53
C TYR A 16 3.63 -15.00 11.82
N TRP A 17 3.62 -15.01 10.50
CA TRP A 17 4.77 -15.34 9.64
C TRP A 17 5.59 -14.10 9.26
N TYR A 18 5.28 -12.96 9.83
CA TYR A 18 5.98 -11.69 9.65
C TYR A 18 6.23 -11.02 11.00
N GLU A 19 7.18 -10.12 11.02
CA GLU A 19 7.50 -9.26 12.15
C GLU A 19 7.31 -7.79 11.78
N ALA A 20 7.10 -6.94 12.77
CA ALA A 20 7.09 -5.49 12.62
C ALA A 20 8.39 -4.94 13.21
N VAL A 21 9.17 -4.25 12.39
CA VAL A 21 10.44 -3.64 12.79
C VAL A 21 10.32 -2.13 12.73
N ALA A 22 10.67 -1.45 13.84
CA ALA A 22 10.74 -0.01 13.88
C ALA A 22 11.97 0.48 13.10
N CYS A 23 11.76 1.28 12.04
CA CYS A 23 12.83 1.87 11.23
C CYS A 23 13.35 3.20 11.80
N GLU A 24 12.62 3.80 12.74
CA GLU A 24 12.94 5.06 13.44
C GLU A 24 12.37 5.00 14.87
N PRO A 25 12.75 5.90 15.77
CA PRO A 25 12.13 5.97 17.09
C PRO A 25 10.60 6.11 16.98
N VAL A 26 9.87 5.20 17.60
CA VAL A 26 8.40 5.16 17.58
C VAL A 26 7.82 5.16 18.98
N GLU A 27 6.66 5.76 19.14
CA GLU A 27 5.83 5.66 20.33
C GLU A 27 4.68 4.71 20.05
N VAL A 28 4.44 3.73 20.93
CA VAL A 28 3.45 2.68 20.74
C VAL A 28 2.43 2.71 21.86
N LEU A 29 1.15 2.78 21.49
CA LEU A 29 0.04 2.55 22.41
C LEU A 29 -0.43 1.10 22.27
N ALA A 30 -0.21 0.31 23.31
CA ALA A 30 -0.71 -1.06 23.38
C ALA A 30 -2.12 -1.08 23.99
N VAL A 31 -3.11 -1.50 23.21
CA VAL A 31 -4.50 -1.64 23.64
C VAL A 31 -4.81 -3.12 23.84
N PRO A 32 -5.09 -3.59 25.09
CA PRO A 32 -5.45 -4.98 25.31
C PRO A 32 -6.73 -5.35 24.56
N TRP A 33 -6.72 -6.53 23.94
CA TRP A 33 -7.79 -6.99 23.05
C TRP A 33 -9.18 -7.03 23.71
N GLN A 34 -9.22 -7.32 25.01
CA GLN A 34 -10.45 -7.30 25.79
C GLN A 34 -11.20 -5.97 25.80
N TYR A 35 -10.49 -4.85 25.63
CA TYR A 35 -11.12 -3.53 25.52
C TYR A 35 -11.78 -3.29 24.16
N LEU A 36 -11.46 -4.07 23.16
CA LEU A 36 -12.07 -3.99 21.83
C LEU A 36 -13.37 -4.82 21.74
N TYR A 37 -13.45 -5.91 22.51
CA TYR A 37 -14.63 -6.81 22.52
C TYR A 37 -15.48 -6.70 23.78
N GLY A 38 -14.98 -6.04 24.83
CA GLY A 38 -15.75 -5.81 26.04
C GLY A 38 -16.94 -4.91 25.74
N PHE A 39 -18.15 -5.42 25.94
CA PHE A 39 -19.34 -4.58 25.91
C PHE A 39 -19.24 -3.57 27.05
N CYS A 40 -19.17 -2.30 26.70
CA CYS A 40 -19.33 -1.25 27.67
C CYS A 40 -20.84 -1.18 28.00
N ASP A 41 -21.24 -1.61 29.19
CA ASP A 41 -22.63 -1.58 29.65
C ASP A 41 -23.27 -0.19 29.57
N LYS A 42 -22.44 0.85 29.47
CA LYS A 42 -22.84 2.25 29.35
C LYS A 42 -22.88 2.79 27.92
N ALA A 43 -22.58 1.97 26.90
CA ALA A 43 -22.51 2.37 25.49
C ALA A 43 -21.80 3.74 25.29
N CYS A 44 -20.64 3.91 25.95
CA CYS A 44 -19.98 5.22 26.00
C CYS A 44 -19.43 5.64 24.63
N ASP A 45 -19.50 6.93 24.33
CA ASP A 45 -19.08 7.50 23.05
C ASP A 45 -17.59 7.22 22.74
N HIS A 46 -16.74 7.15 23.75
CA HIS A 46 -15.32 6.83 23.58
C HIS A 46 -15.10 5.42 23.04
N HIS A 47 -15.86 4.42 23.54
CA HIS A 47 -15.77 3.06 23.06
C HIS A 47 -16.25 2.95 21.61
N LYS A 48 -17.36 3.61 21.30
CA LYS A 48 -17.90 3.70 19.95
C LYS A 48 -16.88 4.32 18.98
N GLN A 49 -16.25 5.42 19.38
CA GLN A 49 -15.22 6.08 18.59
C GLN A 49 -13.99 5.18 18.38
N LEU A 50 -13.55 4.46 19.41
CA LEU A 50 -12.45 3.51 19.30
C LEU A 50 -12.73 2.41 18.27
N ILE A 51 -13.91 1.80 18.31
CA ILE A 51 -14.33 0.78 17.35
C ILE A 51 -14.42 1.37 15.94
N GLN A 52 -14.94 2.57 15.81
CA GLN A 52 -15.06 3.27 14.54
C GLN A 52 -13.67 3.51 13.90
N ASN A 53 -12.74 4.06 14.68
CA ASN A 53 -11.36 4.30 14.25
C ASN A 53 -10.64 2.99 13.86
N LEU A 54 -10.86 1.92 14.61
CA LEU A 54 -10.31 0.61 14.31
C LEU A 54 -10.84 0.07 12.98
N TYR A 55 -12.17 0.16 12.78
CA TYR A 55 -12.81 -0.28 11.53
C TYR A 55 -12.28 0.52 10.33
N GLU A 56 -12.17 1.84 10.43
CA GLU A 56 -11.62 2.69 9.37
C GLU A 56 -10.16 2.33 9.04
N SER A 57 -9.36 2.08 10.09
CA SER A 57 -7.97 1.65 9.91
C SER A 57 -7.86 0.29 9.21
N MET A 58 -8.71 -0.66 9.59
CA MET A 58 -8.74 -2.00 8.97
C MET A 58 -9.21 -1.93 7.52
N SER A 59 -10.29 -1.19 7.24
CA SER A 59 -10.81 -1.00 5.88
C SER A 59 -9.79 -0.33 4.96
N THR A 60 -9.04 0.65 5.47
CA THR A 60 -7.97 1.30 4.71
C THR A 60 -6.86 0.32 4.35
N LYS A 61 -6.43 -0.51 5.30
CA LYS A 61 -5.39 -1.53 5.06
C LYS A 61 -5.86 -2.59 4.06
N GLU A 62 -7.10 -3.05 4.19
CA GLU A 62 -7.71 -3.99 3.25
C GLU A 62 -7.74 -3.40 1.84
N TRP A 63 -8.22 -2.18 1.70
CA TRP A 63 -8.25 -1.47 0.42
C TRP A 63 -6.86 -1.37 -0.22
N MET A 64 -5.84 -0.98 0.54
CA MET A 64 -4.46 -0.91 0.06
C MET A 64 -3.93 -2.29 -0.37
N ALA A 65 -4.25 -3.36 0.38
CA ALA A 65 -3.86 -4.72 0.04
C ALA A 65 -4.53 -5.20 -1.26
N VAL A 66 -5.83 -4.95 -1.42
CA VAL A 66 -6.58 -5.30 -2.65
C VAL A 66 -6.02 -4.56 -3.87
N ARG A 67 -5.74 -3.27 -3.74
CA ARG A 67 -5.12 -2.47 -4.81
C ARG A 67 -3.76 -3.06 -5.24
N LYS A 68 -2.92 -3.41 -4.27
CA LYS A 68 -1.62 -4.03 -4.54
C LYS A 68 -1.78 -5.39 -5.23
N LEU A 69 -2.69 -6.24 -4.74
CA LEU A 69 -2.97 -7.54 -5.36
C LEU A 69 -3.45 -7.41 -6.80
N ASN A 70 -4.30 -6.43 -7.10
CA ASN A 70 -4.75 -6.16 -8.47
C ASN A 70 -3.56 -5.85 -9.40
N VAL A 71 -2.63 -5.00 -8.95
CA VAL A 71 -1.42 -4.70 -9.74
C VAL A 71 -0.53 -5.94 -9.90
N LEU A 72 -0.33 -6.71 -8.84
CA LEU A 72 0.53 -7.91 -8.86
C LEU A 72 -0.09 -9.07 -9.62
N GLY A 73 -1.39 -9.06 -9.89
CA GLY A 73 -2.09 -10.03 -10.72
C GLY A 73 -1.65 -10.05 -12.18
N PHE A 74 -1.06 -8.97 -12.66
CA PHE A 74 -0.54 -8.88 -14.02
C PHE A 74 0.80 -9.59 -14.17
N ALA A 75 1.03 -10.20 -15.34
CA ALA A 75 2.20 -11.06 -15.57
C ALA A 75 3.47 -10.25 -15.85
N SER A 76 3.38 -9.22 -16.68
CA SER A 76 4.54 -8.46 -17.15
C SER A 76 4.82 -7.22 -16.29
N VAL A 77 6.08 -6.77 -16.29
CA VAL A 77 6.49 -5.51 -15.63
C VAL A 77 5.76 -4.31 -16.25
N GLN A 78 5.48 -4.36 -17.55
CA GLN A 78 4.81 -3.29 -18.27
C GLN A 78 3.35 -3.17 -17.86
N GLU A 79 2.62 -4.29 -17.78
CA GLU A 79 1.24 -4.33 -17.29
C GLU A 79 1.15 -3.86 -15.85
N ARG A 80 2.03 -4.36 -14.96
CA ARG A 80 2.08 -3.91 -13.56
C ARG A 80 2.32 -2.41 -13.43
N ALA A 81 3.26 -1.87 -14.23
CA ALA A 81 3.53 -0.44 -14.24
C ALA A 81 2.35 0.37 -14.76
N ALA A 82 1.67 -0.09 -15.82
CA ALA A 82 0.46 0.54 -16.36
C ALA A 82 -0.67 0.53 -15.34
N ALA A 83 -0.97 -0.63 -14.74
CA ALA A 83 -2.00 -0.78 -13.72
C ALA A 83 -1.73 0.11 -12.49
N TRP A 84 -0.49 0.16 -12.04
CA TRP A 84 -0.08 1.03 -10.92
C TRP A 84 -0.27 2.51 -11.26
N LEU A 85 0.17 2.97 -12.44
CA LEU A 85 0.00 4.36 -12.87
C LEU A 85 -1.49 4.74 -12.95
N LEU A 86 -2.32 3.89 -13.53
CA LEU A 86 -3.77 4.11 -13.62
C LEU A 86 -4.47 4.13 -12.26
N GLN A 87 -3.94 3.38 -11.27
CA GLN A 87 -4.48 3.38 -9.91
C GLN A 87 -4.05 4.61 -9.09
N GLU A 88 -2.84 5.12 -9.31
CA GLU A 88 -2.28 6.22 -8.53
C GLU A 88 -2.54 7.61 -9.13
N THR A 89 -3.05 7.65 -10.36
CA THR A 89 -3.30 8.92 -11.06
C THR A 89 -4.46 9.69 -10.44
N ASP A 90 -4.33 11.00 -10.44
CA ASP A 90 -5.39 11.93 -10.07
C ASP A 90 -6.30 12.30 -11.27
N ALA A 91 -7.21 13.24 -11.07
CA ALA A 91 -8.12 13.73 -12.10
C ALA A 91 -7.39 14.48 -13.26
N SER A 92 -6.12 14.83 -13.10
CA SER A 92 -5.28 15.48 -14.11
C SER A 92 -4.38 14.53 -14.87
N ASP A 93 -4.60 13.22 -14.75
CA ASP A 93 -3.76 12.16 -15.30
C ASP A 93 -2.29 12.23 -14.82
N THR A 94 -2.09 12.70 -13.58
CA THR A 94 -0.78 12.87 -12.99
C THR A 94 -0.62 12.01 -11.74
N VAL A 95 0.49 11.28 -11.66
CA VAL A 95 0.91 10.50 -10.49
C VAL A 95 2.02 11.25 -9.77
N VAL A 96 1.76 11.75 -8.57
CA VAL A 96 2.78 12.38 -7.72
C VAL A 96 3.59 11.30 -7.02
N LEU A 97 4.89 11.27 -7.26
CA LEU A 97 5.81 10.27 -6.71
C LEU A 97 6.19 10.65 -5.27
N LYS A 98 5.64 9.93 -4.30
CA LYS A 98 5.96 10.05 -2.87
C LYS A 98 7.12 9.17 -2.44
N THR A 99 7.50 8.22 -3.29
CA THR A 99 8.50 7.18 -3.03
C THR A 99 9.60 7.24 -4.09
N ASN A 100 10.77 6.73 -3.74
CA ASN A 100 11.88 6.61 -4.68
C ASN A 100 11.70 5.40 -5.63
N ARG A 101 12.57 5.27 -6.62
CA ARG A 101 12.48 4.22 -7.64
C ARG A 101 12.68 2.80 -7.09
N GLU A 102 13.43 2.65 -6.01
CA GLU A 102 13.62 1.38 -5.32
C GLU A 102 12.31 0.93 -4.67
N GLU A 103 11.70 1.79 -3.86
CA GLU A 103 10.42 1.54 -3.19
C GLU A 103 9.28 1.25 -4.19
N GLN A 104 9.28 1.93 -5.34
CA GLN A 104 8.33 1.65 -6.42
C GLN A 104 8.53 0.25 -7.02
N ALA A 105 9.79 -0.14 -7.22
CA ALA A 105 10.12 -1.47 -7.73
C ALA A 105 9.74 -2.57 -6.72
N ASP A 106 10.00 -2.35 -5.43
CA ASP A 106 9.60 -3.24 -4.34
C ASP A 106 8.08 -3.37 -4.26
N TYR A 107 7.35 -2.25 -4.38
CA TYR A 107 5.89 -2.27 -4.42
C TYR A 107 5.35 -3.14 -5.55
N LEU A 108 5.96 -3.04 -6.74
CA LEU A 108 5.58 -3.80 -7.94
C LEU A 108 6.16 -5.23 -7.97
N CYS A 109 6.97 -5.61 -6.96
CA CYS A 109 7.69 -6.88 -6.90
C CYS A 109 8.52 -7.15 -8.17
N VAL A 110 9.29 -6.15 -8.61
CA VAL A 110 10.17 -6.22 -9.79
C VAL A 110 11.55 -5.65 -9.48
N ALA A 111 12.57 -6.05 -10.26
CA ALA A 111 13.88 -5.45 -10.14
C ALA A 111 13.86 -3.97 -10.59
N ARG A 112 14.48 -3.07 -9.81
CA ARG A 112 14.58 -1.63 -10.11
C ARG A 112 15.06 -1.33 -11.54
N PRO A 113 16.10 -2.01 -12.09
CA PRO A 113 16.52 -1.78 -13.48
C PRO A 113 15.43 -2.14 -14.50
N SER A 114 14.63 -3.17 -14.23
CA SER A 114 13.51 -3.58 -15.09
C SER A 114 12.41 -2.53 -15.10
N LEU A 115 12.01 -2.03 -13.93
CA LEU A 115 11.04 -0.94 -13.84
C LEU A 115 11.53 0.31 -14.57
N SER A 116 12.78 0.73 -14.34
CA SER A 116 13.35 1.91 -14.98
C SER A 116 13.37 1.80 -16.50
N ARG A 117 13.72 0.62 -17.01
CA ARG A 117 13.71 0.33 -18.46
C ARG A 117 12.29 0.37 -19.03
N THR A 118 11.34 -0.22 -18.33
CA THR A 118 9.92 -0.24 -18.73
C THR A 118 9.35 1.18 -18.80
N LEU A 119 9.55 2.00 -17.78
CA LEU A 119 9.06 3.38 -17.79
C LEU A 119 9.71 4.21 -18.91
N MET A 120 11.00 3.98 -19.19
CA MET A 120 11.69 4.63 -20.29
C MET A 120 11.12 4.21 -21.68
N GLN A 121 10.74 2.94 -21.82
CA GLN A 121 10.06 2.44 -23.03
C GLN A 121 8.67 3.05 -23.18
N MET A 122 7.89 3.11 -22.12
CA MET A 122 6.56 3.75 -22.13
C MET A 122 6.66 5.25 -22.48
N GLN A 123 7.67 5.94 -21.99
CA GLN A 123 7.93 7.34 -22.35
C GLN A 123 8.31 7.48 -23.82
N LYS A 124 9.19 6.63 -24.34
CA LYS A 124 9.55 6.63 -25.78
C LYS A 124 8.35 6.32 -26.70
N ALA A 125 7.40 5.50 -26.20
CA ALA A 125 6.16 5.20 -26.91
C ALA A 125 5.11 6.33 -26.80
N GLY A 126 5.42 7.42 -26.07
CA GLY A 126 4.49 8.54 -25.90
C GLY A 126 3.30 8.23 -25.00
N LEU A 127 3.38 7.20 -24.15
CA LEU A 127 2.32 6.82 -23.23
C LEU A 127 2.33 7.67 -21.96
N ILE A 128 3.54 8.02 -21.52
CA ILE A 128 3.77 8.78 -20.28
C ILE A 128 4.88 9.81 -20.48
N GLU A 129 4.90 10.79 -19.60
CA GLU A 129 6.04 11.70 -19.40
C GLU A 129 6.47 11.61 -17.93
N ALA A 130 7.69 11.16 -17.69
CA ALA A 130 8.19 10.91 -16.34
C ALA A 130 9.31 11.89 -15.98
N ASP A 131 9.17 12.54 -14.83
CA ASP A 131 10.24 13.29 -14.20
C ASP A 131 10.61 12.70 -12.81
N ARG A 132 11.36 13.46 -11.99
CA ARG A 132 11.80 13.00 -10.66
C ARG A 132 10.68 13.01 -9.61
N LYS A 133 9.63 13.80 -9.80
CA LYS A 133 8.59 14.06 -8.80
C LYS A 133 7.23 13.56 -9.22
N GLN A 134 7.00 13.37 -10.51
CA GLN A 134 5.71 13.00 -11.04
C GLN A 134 5.82 12.21 -12.35
N ILE A 135 4.77 11.48 -12.67
CA ILE A 135 4.58 10.84 -13.96
C ILE A 135 3.24 11.29 -14.49
N ARG A 136 3.21 11.89 -15.68
CA ARG A 136 1.99 12.27 -16.37
C ARG A 136 1.63 11.24 -17.43
N ILE A 137 0.38 10.80 -17.45
CA ILE A 137 -0.17 9.93 -18.48
C ILE A 137 -0.51 10.81 -19.70
N LEU A 138 0.05 10.50 -20.86
CA LEU A 138 -0.17 11.23 -22.10
C LEU A 138 -1.26 10.60 -22.96
N ASP A 139 -1.39 9.27 -22.91
CA ASP A 139 -2.37 8.51 -23.69
C ASP A 139 -2.97 7.40 -22.81
N ARG A 140 -4.05 7.76 -22.12
CA ARG A 140 -4.74 6.86 -21.18
C ARG A 140 -5.32 5.64 -21.87
N GLU A 141 -5.95 5.83 -23.04
CA GLU A 141 -6.57 4.73 -23.76
C GLU A 141 -5.55 3.67 -24.20
N LYS A 142 -4.38 4.10 -24.67
CA LYS A 142 -3.31 3.15 -25.01
C LYS A 142 -2.71 2.50 -23.78
N LEU A 143 -2.63 3.23 -22.65
CA LEU A 143 -2.13 2.66 -21.40
C LEU A 143 -3.10 1.58 -20.87
N GLU A 144 -4.40 1.79 -20.95
CA GLU A 144 -5.43 0.82 -20.58
C GLU A 144 -5.41 -0.43 -21.50
N LYS A 145 -5.08 -0.28 -22.77
CA LYS A 145 -4.95 -1.41 -23.71
C LYS A 145 -3.73 -2.31 -23.46
N ILE A 146 -2.83 -1.93 -22.57
CA ILE A 146 -1.70 -2.77 -22.14
C ILE A 146 -2.19 -3.86 -21.16
N LEU A 147 -3.26 -3.60 -20.42
CA LEU A 147 -3.85 -4.51 -19.42
C LEU A 147 -4.72 -5.57 -20.08
#